data_3a1f8391ebbd7f4bdac1e45eff73712b
#
_entry.id   3a1f8391ebbd7f4bdac1e45eff73712b
#
_cell.length_a   1.000
_cell.length_b   1.000
_cell.length_c   1.000
_cell.angle_alpha   90.00
_cell.angle_beta   90.00
_cell.angle_gamma   90.00
#
_symmetry.space_group_name_H-M   'P 1'
#
loop_
_entity.id
_entity.type
_entity.pdbx_description
1 polymer ?
#
loop_
_entity_poly.entity_id
_entity_poly.type
_entity_poly.pdbx_seq_one_letter_code
_entity_poly.pdbx_strand_id
1 'polypeptide(L)'
;MTSGPGKIYSSKSHDLVIDRTSFIITEHISDPRQMVLPEDGIYVYDENNKIAIRHDSYIMNQDLKCKSTEVLFDFEKIKFPLIVRGVHEGDKFVPFGMKGTKLLSDFMTDTKMNFVEKKKQLILTDGNDNILWIIGRRATNKFRVTDSTKELLHISILAV
;
A
#
# COMPACT_ATOMS: atom_id res chain seq x y z
N MET A 1 -2.13 22.66 -29.37
CA MET A 1 -1.46 21.44 -28.86
C MET A 1 -2.32 20.86 -27.76
N THR A 2 -2.94 19.74 -27.97
CA THR A 2 -3.68 19.02 -26.93
C THR A 2 -2.67 18.32 -26.02
N SER A 3 -2.43 18.89 -24.85
CA SER A 3 -1.65 18.24 -23.80
C SER A 3 -2.48 17.11 -23.20
N GLY A 4 -2.09 15.84 -23.48
CA GLY A 4 -2.76 14.68 -22.90
C GLY A 4 -2.61 14.59 -21.38
N PRO A 5 -3.46 13.82 -20.68
CA PRO A 5 -3.36 13.63 -19.23
C PRO A 5 -2.03 12.99 -18.83
N GLY A 6 -1.49 13.37 -17.68
CA GLY A 6 -0.23 12.88 -17.13
C GLY A 6 1.00 13.74 -17.47
N LYS A 7 0.86 14.88 -18.11
CA LYS A 7 1.97 15.82 -18.31
C LYS A 7 2.28 16.58 -17.04
N ILE A 8 3.57 16.71 -16.74
CA ILE A 8 4.08 17.44 -15.58
C ILE A 8 4.89 18.62 -16.08
N TYR A 9 4.61 19.79 -15.51
CA TYR A 9 5.39 21.01 -15.69
C TYR A 9 5.97 21.42 -14.35
N SER A 10 7.29 21.43 -14.24
CA SER A 10 7.98 21.71 -12.99
C SER A 10 8.44 23.17 -12.92
N SER A 11 8.21 23.82 -11.80
CA SER A 11 8.79 25.09 -11.40
C SER A 11 9.94 24.87 -10.42
N LYS A 12 10.43 25.93 -9.77
CA LYS A 12 11.48 25.78 -8.73
C LYS A 12 11.02 25.07 -7.47
N SER A 13 9.73 25.05 -7.17
CA SER A 13 9.18 24.54 -5.89
C SER A 13 8.00 23.62 -6.05
N HIS A 14 7.30 23.64 -7.18
CA HIS A 14 6.06 22.90 -7.39
C HIS A 14 5.98 22.28 -8.77
N ASP A 15 5.21 21.21 -8.87
CA ASP A 15 4.81 20.57 -10.11
C ASP A 15 3.35 20.90 -10.41
N LEU A 16 3.07 21.23 -11.67
CA LEU A 16 1.73 21.32 -12.23
C LEU A 16 1.47 20.04 -13.03
N VAL A 17 0.51 19.28 -12.62
CA VAL A 17 0.08 18.04 -13.30
C VAL A 17 -1.22 18.28 -14.02
N ILE A 18 -1.25 17.94 -15.31
CA ILE A 18 -2.49 17.92 -16.10
C ILE A 18 -3.11 16.53 -15.94
N ASP A 19 -4.23 16.46 -15.21
CA ASP A 19 -5.04 15.25 -15.12
C ASP A 19 -6.24 15.33 -16.09
N ARG A 20 -7.05 14.30 -16.16
CA ARG A 20 -8.14 14.16 -17.13
C ARG A 20 -9.14 15.34 -17.11
N THR A 21 -9.44 15.85 -15.93
CA THR A 21 -10.48 16.89 -15.71
C THR A 21 -10.01 18.07 -14.87
N SER A 22 -8.72 18.08 -14.46
CA SER A 22 -8.21 19.07 -13.51
C SER A 22 -6.74 19.37 -13.69
N PHE A 23 -6.33 20.52 -13.18
CA PHE A 23 -4.93 20.88 -12.97
C PHE A 23 -4.61 20.69 -11.48
N ILE A 24 -3.56 19.95 -11.19
CA ILE A 24 -3.12 19.70 -9.81
C ILE A 24 -1.79 20.38 -9.60
N ILE A 25 -1.74 21.30 -8.64
CA ILE A 25 -0.49 21.93 -8.20
C ILE A 25 -0.07 21.24 -6.90
N THR A 26 1.12 20.71 -6.87
CA THR A 26 1.69 20.03 -5.71
C THR A 26 3.17 20.35 -5.56
N GLU A 27 3.74 20.11 -4.39
CA GLU A 27 5.19 20.05 -4.24
C GLU A 27 5.78 19.01 -5.20
N HIS A 28 7.08 19.10 -5.48
CA HIS A 28 7.73 18.18 -6.41
C HIS A 28 7.39 16.72 -6.10
N ILE A 29 6.94 16.01 -7.13
CA ILE A 29 6.61 14.60 -7.04
C ILE A 29 7.91 13.80 -7.15
N SER A 30 8.32 13.22 -6.04
CA SER A 30 9.41 12.23 -6.00
C SER A 30 8.86 10.82 -5.95
N ASP A 31 9.62 9.87 -6.47
CA ASP A 31 9.27 8.46 -6.31
C ASP A 31 9.39 8.07 -4.84
N PRO A 32 8.45 7.25 -4.34
CA PRO A 32 8.51 6.75 -2.97
C PRO A 32 9.79 5.97 -2.70
N ARG A 33 10.44 6.26 -1.57
CA ARG A 33 11.61 5.49 -1.17
C ARG A 33 11.22 4.06 -0.77
N GLN A 34 12.11 3.12 -1.02
CA GLN A 34 11.98 1.77 -0.51
C GLN A 34 12.48 1.68 0.94
N MET A 35 11.76 0.94 1.78
CA MET A 35 12.16 0.64 3.16
C MET A 35 12.00 -0.84 3.45
N VAL A 36 13.02 -1.44 4.03
CA VAL A 36 13.00 -2.84 4.48
C VAL A 36 12.61 -2.90 5.95
N LEU A 37 11.67 -3.77 6.29
CA LEU A 37 11.13 -4.00 7.63
C LEU A 37 11.47 -5.44 8.02
N PRO A 38 12.60 -5.68 8.70
CA PRO A 38 13.12 -7.04 8.90
C PRO A 38 12.33 -7.88 9.90
N GLU A 39 11.67 -7.26 10.86
CA GLU A 39 10.97 -7.93 11.96
C GLU A 39 9.89 -7.05 12.57
N ASP A 40 9.26 -7.49 13.64
CA ASP A 40 8.33 -6.67 14.42
C ASP A 40 9.02 -5.40 14.93
N GLY A 41 8.28 -4.31 14.95
CA GLY A 41 8.80 -3.03 15.41
C GLY A 41 8.01 -1.83 14.92
N ILE A 42 8.53 -0.65 15.24
CA ILE A 42 8.00 0.62 14.77
C ILE A 42 9.06 1.30 13.91
N TYR A 43 8.72 1.57 12.66
CA TYR A 43 9.62 2.12 11.66
C TYR A 43 9.14 3.50 11.22
N VAL A 44 10.02 4.49 11.24
CA VAL A 44 9.72 5.83 10.78
C VAL A 44 9.89 5.87 9.25
N TYR A 45 8.78 5.99 8.53
CA TYR A 45 8.82 6.07 7.07
C TYR A 45 9.15 7.49 6.59
N ASP A 46 8.46 8.49 7.14
CA ASP A 46 8.68 9.91 6.86
C ASP A 46 8.33 10.78 8.08
N GLU A 47 8.31 12.09 7.91
CA GLU A 47 8.01 13.04 8.99
C GLU A 47 6.60 12.88 9.57
N ASN A 48 5.67 12.31 8.82
CA ASN A 48 4.26 12.22 9.17
C ASN A 48 3.79 10.81 9.46
N ASN A 49 4.55 9.79 9.06
CA ASN A 49 4.09 8.40 9.08
C ASN A 49 5.10 7.45 9.71
N LYS A 50 4.60 6.58 10.57
CA LYS A 50 5.29 5.39 11.10
C LYS A 50 4.52 4.14 10.70
N ILE A 51 5.25 3.06 10.54
CA ILE A 51 4.71 1.73 10.29
C ILE A 51 4.99 0.88 11.50
N ALA A 52 3.95 0.38 12.14
CA ALA A 52 4.07 -0.55 13.27
C ALA A 52 3.72 -1.97 12.81
N ILE A 53 4.58 -2.91 13.16
CA ILE A 53 4.42 -4.33 12.89
C ILE A 53 4.48 -5.06 14.21
N ARG A 54 3.50 -5.91 14.48
CA ARG A 54 3.49 -6.84 15.61
C ARG A 54 2.78 -8.12 15.24
N HIS A 55 3.12 -9.21 15.90
CA HIS A 55 2.34 -10.44 15.84
C HIS A 55 1.86 -10.84 17.23
N ASP A 56 0.68 -11.45 17.27
CA ASP A 56 0.02 -11.88 18.48
C ASP A 56 -0.69 -13.21 18.24
N SER A 57 -0.90 -14.00 19.30
CA SER A 57 -1.71 -15.23 19.22
C SER A 57 -3.14 -14.91 18.77
N TYR A 58 -3.66 -15.70 17.84
CA TYR A 58 -5.04 -15.59 17.40
C TYR A 58 -5.98 -16.38 18.29
N ILE A 59 -7.04 -15.72 18.74
CA ILE A 59 -8.13 -16.35 19.47
C ILE A 59 -9.34 -16.43 18.54
N MET A 60 -9.84 -17.64 18.30
CA MET A 60 -11.02 -17.86 17.46
C MET A 60 -12.20 -16.99 17.93
N ASN A 61 -12.90 -16.38 16.97
CA ASN A 61 -13.97 -15.39 17.19
C ASN A 61 -13.53 -14.01 17.72
N GLN A 62 -12.24 -13.73 17.72
CA GLN A 62 -11.75 -12.38 17.95
C GLN A 62 -12.29 -11.42 16.87
N ASP A 63 -12.65 -10.20 17.25
CA ASP A 63 -13.04 -9.16 16.29
C ASP A 63 -11.83 -8.78 15.40
N LEU A 64 -11.96 -9.01 14.10
CA LEU A 64 -10.93 -8.73 13.10
C LEU A 64 -11.20 -7.43 12.32
N LYS A 65 -12.09 -6.58 12.80
CA LYS A 65 -12.34 -5.29 12.18
C LYS A 65 -11.13 -4.40 12.28
N CYS A 66 -10.68 -3.91 11.13
CA CYS A 66 -9.57 -2.98 11.00
C CYS A 66 -10.03 -1.67 10.40
N LYS A 67 -9.34 -0.59 10.78
CA LYS A 67 -9.45 0.69 10.08
C LYS A 67 -8.73 0.60 8.73
N SER A 68 -8.96 1.56 7.84
CA SER A 68 -8.22 1.64 6.56
C SER A 68 -6.70 1.80 6.72
N THR A 69 -6.27 2.22 7.91
CA THR A 69 -4.86 2.36 8.31
C THR A 69 -4.27 1.11 8.92
N GLU A 70 -5.01 -0.01 8.94
CA GLU A 70 -4.59 -1.25 9.60
C GLU A 70 -4.93 -2.46 8.72
N VAL A 71 -4.11 -3.50 8.82
CA VAL A 71 -4.37 -4.80 8.18
C VAL A 71 -3.97 -5.94 9.12
N LEU A 72 -4.67 -7.06 8.97
CA LEU A 72 -4.42 -8.31 9.67
C LEU A 72 -4.19 -9.43 8.66
N PHE A 73 -3.15 -10.21 8.90
CA PHE A 73 -2.81 -11.38 8.09
C PHE A 73 -2.52 -12.60 8.97
N ASP A 74 -2.54 -13.76 8.35
CA ASP A 74 -2.02 -15.00 8.94
C ASP A 74 -0.48 -14.93 8.94
N PHE A 75 0.11 -14.78 10.13
CA PHE A 75 1.55 -14.58 10.30
C PHE A 75 2.39 -15.70 9.68
N GLU A 76 1.93 -16.97 9.84
CA GLU A 76 2.69 -18.13 9.36
C GLU A 76 2.82 -18.19 7.82
N LYS A 77 1.94 -17.48 7.09
CA LYS A 77 1.94 -17.46 5.62
C LYS A 77 2.80 -16.37 5.02
N ILE A 78 3.33 -15.47 5.83
CA ILE A 78 4.07 -14.29 5.37
C ILE A 78 5.55 -14.49 5.60
N LYS A 79 6.34 -14.20 4.57
CA LYS A 79 7.79 -14.27 4.63
C LYS A 79 8.40 -12.89 4.84
N PHE A 80 9.15 -12.75 5.94
CA PHE A 80 9.99 -11.58 6.18
C PHE A 80 11.29 -11.63 5.36
N PRO A 81 11.95 -10.48 5.08
CA PRO A 81 11.55 -9.13 5.52
C PRO A 81 10.33 -8.61 4.75
N LEU A 82 9.57 -7.70 5.35
CA LEU A 82 8.57 -6.93 4.62
C LEU A 82 9.24 -5.73 3.95
N ILE A 83 8.65 -5.26 2.87
CA ILE A 83 9.20 -4.14 2.10
C ILE A 83 8.07 -3.15 1.79
N VAL A 84 8.29 -1.89 2.15
CA VAL A 84 7.46 -0.77 1.69
C VAL A 84 8.12 -0.17 0.47
N ARG A 85 7.38 0.01 -0.60
CA ARG A 85 7.86 0.60 -1.84
C ARG A 85 6.75 1.28 -2.64
N GLY A 86 7.12 2.03 -3.65
CA GLY A 86 6.19 2.50 -4.67
C GLY A 86 5.67 1.38 -5.56
N VAL A 87 4.72 1.72 -6.41
CA VAL A 87 4.13 0.80 -7.39
C VAL A 87 5.09 0.64 -8.58
N HIS A 88 5.28 -0.61 -9.02
CA HIS A 88 6.01 -0.92 -10.25
C HIS A 88 5.04 -1.35 -11.35
N GLU A 89 5.48 -1.20 -12.59
CA GLU A 89 4.76 -1.73 -13.74
C GLU A 89 4.62 -3.26 -13.64
N GLY A 90 3.43 -3.78 -13.91
CA GLY A 90 3.14 -5.21 -13.83
C GLY A 90 2.79 -5.73 -12.44
N ASP A 91 2.83 -4.90 -11.42
CA ASP A 91 2.37 -5.28 -10.08
C ASP A 91 0.92 -5.79 -10.13
N LYS A 92 0.69 -6.91 -9.48
CA LYS A 92 -0.62 -7.57 -9.42
C LYS A 92 -0.86 -8.22 -8.06
N PHE A 93 -2.12 -8.30 -7.67
CA PHE A 93 -2.54 -8.90 -6.40
C PHE A 93 -3.94 -9.50 -6.52
N VAL A 94 -4.36 -10.22 -5.52
CA VAL A 94 -5.75 -10.70 -5.38
C VAL A 94 -6.42 -9.81 -4.34
N PRO A 95 -7.31 -8.89 -4.71
CA PRO A 95 -7.96 -7.99 -3.76
C PRO A 95 -8.76 -8.78 -2.70
N PHE A 96 -8.75 -8.30 -1.46
CA PHE A 96 -9.50 -8.92 -0.37
C PHE A 96 -10.97 -9.07 -0.74
N GLY A 97 -11.51 -10.27 -0.53
CA GLY A 97 -12.88 -10.64 -0.91
C GLY A 97 -13.05 -11.09 -2.36
N MET A 98 -11.99 -11.08 -3.17
CA MET A 98 -12.00 -11.53 -4.56
C MET A 98 -11.16 -12.81 -4.73
N LYS A 99 -11.44 -13.55 -5.81
CA LYS A 99 -10.70 -14.80 -6.15
C LYS A 99 -9.70 -14.59 -7.29
N GLY A 100 -9.93 -13.60 -8.14
CA GLY A 100 -9.12 -13.33 -9.33
C GLY A 100 -7.96 -12.35 -9.06
N THR A 101 -6.89 -12.52 -9.82
CA THR A 101 -5.76 -11.59 -9.83
C THR A 101 -6.13 -10.33 -10.61
N LYS A 102 -5.73 -9.17 -10.08
CA LYS A 102 -5.94 -7.86 -10.70
C LYS A 102 -4.61 -7.13 -10.82
N LEU A 103 -4.39 -6.47 -11.95
CA LEU A 103 -3.28 -5.52 -12.08
C LEU A 103 -3.50 -4.34 -11.12
N LEU A 104 -2.44 -3.91 -10.47
CA LEU A 104 -2.51 -2.76 -9.56
C LEU A 104 -2.85 -1.46 -10.31
N SER A 105 -2.34 -1.31 -11.54
CA SER A 105 -2.69 -0.19 -12.42
C SER A 105 -4.20 -0.12 -12.70
N ASP A 106 -4.83 -1.27 -12.95
CA ASP A 106 -6.29 -1.35 -13.18
C ASP A 106 -7.06 -1.03 -11.90
N PHE A 107 -6.62 -1.57 -10.76
CA PHE A 107 -7.22 -1.24 -9.46
C PHE A 107 -7.19 0.26 -9.18
N MET A 108 -6.04 0.91 -9.38
CA MET A 108 -5.89 2.35 -9.16
C MET A 108 -6.77 3.17 -10.12
N THR A 109 -6.95 2.72 -11.35
CA THR A 109 -7.82 3.36 -12.34
C THR A 109 -9.29 3.20 -11.98
N ASP A 110 -9.70 1.99 -11.60
CA ASP A 110 -11.09 1.69 -11.23
C ASP A 110 -11.53 2.42 -9.95
N THR A 111 -10.59 2.64 -9.03
CA THR A 111 -10.81 3.44 -7.82
C THR A 111 -10.66 4.95 -8.05
N LYS A 112 -10.52 5.36 -9.31
CA LYS A 112 -10.48 6.77 -9.76
C LYS A 112 -9.36 7.60 -9.13
N MET A 113 -8.23 6.96 -8.83
CA MET A 113 -7.05 7.66 -8.36
C MET A 113 -6.54 8.61 -9.44
N ASN A 114 -6.22 9.85 -9.04
CA ASN A 114 -5.58 10.81 -9.94
C ASN A 114 -4.10 10.46 -10.15
N PHE A 115 -3.44 11.17 -11.05
CA PHE A 115 -2.04 10.93 -11.39
C PHE A 115 -1.10 11.05 -10.18
N VAL A 116 -1.30 12.08 -9.34
CA VAL A 116 -0.44 12.33 -8.16
C VAL A 116 -0.63 11.22 -7.12
N GLU A 117 -1.87 10.80 -6.87
CA GLU A 117 -2.17 9.69 -5.96
C GLU A 117 -1.51 8.39 -6.43
N LYS A 118 -1.59 8.08 -7.73
CA LYS A 118 -0.94 6.89 -8.31
C LYS A 118 0.58 6.92 -8.13
N LYS A 119 1.21 8.07 -8.36
CA LYS A 119 2.66 8.25 -8.22
C LYS A 119 3.15 8.13 -6.77
N LYS A 120 2.37 8.60 -5.82
CA LYS A 120 2.69 8.55 -4.39
C LYS A 120 2.23 7.28 -3.68
N GLN A 121 1.47 6.39 -4.36
CA GLN A 121 0.92 5.21 -3.73
C GLN A 121 2.02 4.27 -3.24
N LEU A 122 1.96 3.95 -1.97
CA LEU A 122 2.82 2.97 -1.33
C LEU A 122 2.13 1.61 -1.29
N ILE A 123 2.93 0.57 -1.44
CA ILE A 123 2.53 -0.81 -1.24
C ILE A 123 3.45 -1.49 -0.23
N LEU A 124 2.92 -2.49 0.44
CA LEU A 124 3.65 -3.38 1.31
C LEU A 124 3.76 -4.74 0.63
N THR A 125 4.97 -5.28 0.55
CA THR A 125 5.23 -6.63 0.04
C THR A 125 5.90 -7.50 1.09
N ASP A 126 5.82 -8.82 0.92
CA ASP A 126 6.58 -9.78 1.72
C ASP A 126 7.96 -10.08 1.09
N GLY A 127 8.74 -10.93 1.73
CA GLY A 127 10.07 -11.32 1.26
C GLY A 127 10.09 -12.11 -0.05
N ASN A 128 8.94 -12.56 -0.56
CA ASN A 128 8.75 -13.18 -1.87
C ASN A 128 8.17 -12.22 -2.92
N ASP A 129 8.14 -10.92 -2.62
CA ASP A 129 7.55 -9.86 -3.47
C ASP A 129 6.04 -10.03 -3.72
N ASN A 130 5.34 -10.75 -2.85
CA ASN A 130 3.88 -10.77 -2.89
C ASN A 130 3.35 -9.46 -2.31
N ILE A 131 2.43 -8.80 -3.03
CA ILE A 131 1.76 -7.61 -2.52
C ILE A 131 0.80 -8.02 -1.40
N LEU A 132 1.01 -7.48 -0.20
CA LEU A 132 0.18 -7.69 0.97
C LEU A 132 -0.91 -6.62 1.09
N TRP A 133 -0.53 -5.37 0.86
CA TRP A 133 -1.39 -4.23 1.11
C TRP A 133 -1.08 -3.05 0.18
N ILE A 134 -2.11 -2.54 -0.47
CA ILE A 134 -2.08 -1.20 -1.06
C ILE A 134 -2.39 -0.26 0.08
N ILE A 135 -1.36 0.37 0.62
CA ILE A 135 -1.40 1.08 1.91
C ILE A 135 -2.50 2.14 1.91
N GLY A 136 -3.36 2.05 2.94
CA GLY A 136 -4.51 2.93 3.11
C GLY A 136 -5.73 2.59 2.24
N ARG A 137 -5.68 1.54 1.41
CA ARG A 137 -6.74 1.23 0.43
C ARG A 137 -7.26 -0.21 0.50
N ARG A 138 -6.46 -1.19 0.11
CA ARG A 138 -6.93 -2.57 -0.03
C ARG A 138 -5.84 -3.58 0.33
N ALA A 139 -6.19 -4.54 1.18
CA ALA A 139 -5.36 -5.70 1.47
C ALA A 139 -5.50 -6.79 0.41
N THR A 140 -4.52 -7.71 0.37
CA THR A 140 -4.63 -8.94 -0.41
C THR A 140 -5.55 -9.95 0.27
N ASN A 141 -6.21 -10.79 -0.53
CA ASN A 141 -6.98 -11.93 -0.04
C ASN A 141 -6.10 -13.17 0.23
N LYS A 142 -4.88 -13.19 -0.31
CA LYS A 142 -4.01 -14.38 -0.34
C LYS A 142 -3.59 -14.86 1.06
N PHE A 143 -3.34 -13.93 1.97
CA PHE A 143 -2.82 -14.22 3.31
C PHE A 143 -3.81 -13.87 4.43
N ARG A 144 -5.09 -13.85 4.10
CA ARG A 144 -6.15 -13.55 5.05
C ARG A 144 -6.16 -14.52 6.23
N VAL A 145 -6.66 -14.04 7.34
CA VAL A 145 -6.94 -14.86 8.52
C VAL A 145 -8.03 -15.87 8.19
N THR A 146 -7.85 -17.10 8.64
CA THR A 146 -8.79 -18.22 8.47
C THR A 146 -8.96 -18.94 9.80
N ASP A 147 -9.87 -19.93 9.87
CA ASP A 147 -10.10 -20.72 11.07
C ASP A 147 -8.86 -21.54 11.50
N SER A 148 -7.93 -21.78 10.58
CA SER A 148 -6.66 -22.49 10.85
C SER A 148 -5.51 -21.57 11.29
N THR A 149 -5.70 -20.26 11.27
CA THR A 149 -4.69 -19.29 11.69
C THR A 149 -4.42 -19.42 13.18
N LYS A 150 -3.15 -19.41 13.58
CA LYS A 150 -2.70 -19.49 14.98
C LYS A 150 -2.17 -18.15 15.49
N GLU A 151 -1.51 -17.39 14.62
CA GLU A 151 -0.91 -16.10 14.95
C GLU A 151 -1.34 -15.05 13.93
N LEU A 152 -1.65 -13.86 14.43
CA LEU A 152 -1.99 -12.70 13.61
C LEU A 152 -0.77 -11.82 13.41
N LEU A 153 -0.52 -11.42 12.17
CA LEU A 153 0.35 -10.29 11.87
C LEU A 153 -0.51 -9.03 11.75
N HIS A 154 -0.29 -8.09 12.64
CA HIS A 154 -0.96 -6.79 12.64
C HIS A 154 0.00 -5.71 12.15
N ILE A 155 -0.39 -5.00 11.11
CA ILE A 155 0.38 -3.91 10.52
C ILE A 155 -0.49 -2.66 10.53
N SER A 156 0.05 -1.55 11.02
CA SER A 156 -0.67 -0.27 11.11
C SER A 156 0.19 0.90 10.68
N ILE A 157 -0.45 1.89 10.06
CA ILE A 157 0.13 3.20 9.79
C ILE A 157 -0.27 4.12 10.92
N LEU A 158 0.73 4.69 11.58
CA LEU A 158 0.56 5.64 12.68
C LEU A 158 0.97 7.02 12.20
N ALA A 159 0.16 8.03 12.49
CA ALA A 159 0.58 9.41 12.36
C ALA A 159 1.67 9.74 13.40
N VAL A 160 2.63 10.56 13.00
CA VAL A 160 3.67 11.06 13.92
C VAL A 160 3.10 12.16 14.79
#